data_95c834a03ee5276cb99c477733574077
#
_entry.id   95c834a03ee5276cb99c477733574077
#
_cell.length_a   1.000
_cell.length_b   1.000
_cell.length_c   1.000
_cell.angle_alpha   90.00
_cell.angle_beta   90.00
_cell.angle_gamma   90.00
#
_symmetry.space_group_name_H-M   'P 1'
#
loop_
_entity.id
_entity.type
_entity.pdbx_description
1 polymer ?
#
loop_
_entity_poly.entity_id
_entity_poly.type
_entity_poly.pdbx_seq_one_letter_code
_entity_poly.pdbx_strand_id
1 'polypeptide(L)'
;MSFRMNRYALRGAFSGIVAFLAVVAFAQPPAGYYNSAEGLSGQPLRIALHNIIDGHTSITYAQLWSAFQSTDAKPGNKVWDMYSDIPSGTPPYVYTFGTDQCGGYNSEGDCYNREHSFPQSWFNGDSPMYTDLFHLYPTDGFVNNKRDNFPYGNVGSADWTSQNGSKLGLCLDPGYNGTVFEPIDAYKGDFARSYFYMMTRYYGEMSGWPAPVVQNGDLIPWEMAVMVQWNDLDPVSPKESARNNAVYAIQHNRNPYIDRPEWVHAIWGAILGVPENAGPEMSLQSNASGLHVERGTAAAGTLFVYDMAGRTLLTSPISSGRSYIAFSAPDGIYLAEVISPDGRSVQRFVW
;
A
#
# COMPACT_ATOMS: atom_id res chain seq x y z
N MET A 1 29.05 80.44 24.51
CA MET A 1 28.17 79.74 23.60
C MET A 1 28.49 78.25 23.66
N SER A 2 27.70 77.47 24.38
CA SER A 2 27.96 76.07 24.67
C SER A 2 26.93 75.22 23.92
N PHE A 3 27.39 74.42 22.95
CA PHE A 3 26.56 73.46 22.24
C PHE A 3 26.43 72.16 23.01
N ARG A 4 25.20 71.79 23.40
CA ARG A 4 24.88 70.49 23.94
C ARG A 4 24.53 69.52 22.80
N MET A 5 25.29 68.47 22.68
CA MET A 5 24.96 67.33 21.78
C MET A 5 23.98 66.38 22.46
N ASN A 6 22.83 66.18 21.86
CA ASN A 6 21.78 65.27 22.28
C ASN A 6 22.07 63.87 21.66
N ARG A 7 22.31 62.87 22.52
CA ARG A 7 22.51 61.45 22.06
C ARG A 7 21.16 60.72 22.12
N TYR A 8 20.59 60.44 20.97
CA TYR A 8 19.48 59.50 20.89
C TYR A 8 20.02 58.06 20.86
N ALA A 9 19.68 57.27 21.87
CA ALA A 9 19.96 55.85 21.93
C ALA A 9 18.83 55.11 21.18
N LEU A 10 19.16 54.48 20.04
CA LEU A 10 18.29 53.56 19.32
C LEU A 10 18.24 52.24 20.13
N ARG A 11 17.11 51.91 20.73
CA ARG A 11 16.86 50.56 21.28
C ARG A 11 16.27 49.69 20.17
N GLY A 12 17.08 48.87 19.56
CA GLY A 12 16.62 47.82 18.64
C GLY A 12 15.95 46.68 19.44
N ALA A 13 14.66 46.52 19.22
CA ALA A 13 13.94 45.36 19.71
C ALA A 13 14.20 44.15 18.78
N PHE A 14 14.96 43.18 19.25
CA PHE A 14 15.09 41.89 18.59
C PHE A 14 13.86 41.07 18.93
N SER A 15 12.89 40.98 18.02
CA SER A 15 11.80 40.00 18.08
C SER A 15 12.32 38.65 17.57
N GLY A 16 12.71 37.78 18.47
CA GLY A 16 13.04 36.38 18.14
C GLY A 16 11.75 35.66 17.73
N ILE A 17 11.66 35.28 16.45
CA ILE A 17 10.63 34.34 15.96
C ILE A 17 11.05 32.95 16.43
N VAL A 18 10.38 32.44 17.47
CA VAL A 18 10.48 31.03 17.86
C VAL A 18 9.59 30.24 16.89
N ALA A 19 10.20 29.62 15.88
CA ALA A 19 9.51 28.68 15.03
C ALA A 19 9.24 27.40 15.84
N PHE A 20 8.00 27.19 16.25
CA PHE A 20 7.55 25.89 16.75
C PHE A 20 7.53 24.91 15.58
N LEU A 21 8.55 24.08 15.47
CA LEU A 21 8.48 22.85 14.69
C LEU A 21 7.48 21.92 15.40
N ALA A 22 6.26 21.83 14.88
CA ALA A 22 5.33 20.78 15.28
C ALA A 22 5.91 19.45 14.79
N VAL A 23 6.58 18.72 15.68
CA VAL A 23 6.91 17.31 15.45
C VAL A 23 5.58 16.58 15.48
N VAL A 24 5.07 16.16 14.31
CA VAL A 24 3.97 15.22 14.22
C VAL A 24 4.51 13.90 14.72
N ALA A 25 4.30 13.63 16.01
CA ALA A 25 4.60 12.32 16.59
C ALA A 25 3.54 11.35 16.03
N PHE A 26 3.90 10.58 15.00
CA PHE A 26 3.13 9.40 14.64
C PHE A 26 3.15 8.46 15.84
N ALA A 27 1.98 8.08 16.37
CA ALA A 27 1.93 7.13 17.46
C ALA A 27 2.50 5.80 16.96
N GLN A 28 3.63 5.42 17.53
CA GLN A 28 4.31 4.16 17.25
C GLN A 28 3.55 3.02 17.94
N PRO A 29 3.68 1.76 17.44
CA PRO A 29 3.16 0.63 18.18
C PRO A 29 3.69 0.62 19.61
N PRO A 30 2.94 0.07 20.59
CA PRO A 30 3.40 -0.05 21.96
C PRO A 30 4.79 -0.69 22.03
N ALA A 31 5.61 -0.24 22.97
CA ALA A 31 6.96 -0.78 23.13
C ALA A 31 6.91 -2.32 23.28
N GLY A 32 7.66 -3.03 22.45
CA GLY A 32 7.71 -4.48 22.45
C GLY A 32 6.54 -5.19 21.76
N TYR A 33 5.62 -4.47 21.13
CA TYR A 33 4.44 -5.05 20.47
C TYR A 33 4.82 -6.15 19.45
N TYR A 34 5.91 -5.97 18.72
CA TYR A 34 6.38 -6.90 17.69
C TYR A 34 7.63 -7.71 18.10
N ASN A 35 8.02 -7.76 19.38
CA ASN A 35 9.27 -8.42 19.81
C ASN A 35 9.40 -9.88 19.34
N SER A 36 8.30 -10.64 19.31
CA SER A 36 8.30 -12.05 18.88
C SER A 36 8.43 -12.23 17.36
N ALA A 37 8.29 -11.15 16.59
CA ALA A 37 8.39 -11.15 15.12
C ALA A 37 9.77 -10.64 14.63
N GLU A 38 10.53 -9.94 15.48
CA GLU A 38 11.79 -9.34 15.09
C GLU A 38 12.82 -10.39 14.63
N GLY A 39 13.49 -10.10 13.51
CA GLY A 39 14.50 -10.97 12.92
C GLY A 39 13.97 -12.22 12.21
N LEU A 40 12.65 -12.41 12.16
CA LEU A 40 12.02 -13.50 11.42
C LEU A 40 11.72 -13.11 9.97
N SER A 41 11.55 -14.12 9.10
CA SER A 41 11.13 -13.97 7.71
C SER A 41 10.26 -15.15 7.27
N GLY A 42 9.59 -15.02 6.11
CA GLY A 42 8.74 -16.07 5.55
C GLY A 42 7.60 -16.49 6.48
N GLN A 43 7.25 -17.76 6.46
CA GLN A 43 6.17 -18.31 7.28
C GLN A 43 6.38 -18.13 8.80
N PRO A 44 7.58 -18.28 9.38
CA PRO A 44 7.83 -17.97 10.79
C PRO A 44 7.43 -16.54 11.17
N LEU A 45 7.76 -15.54 10.33
CA LEU A 45 7.33 -14.15 10.55
C LEU A 45 5.81 -14.01 10.48
N ARG A 46 5.18 -14.57 9.45
CA ARG A 46 3.72 -14.52 9.30
C ARG A 46 2.99 -15.11 10.49
N ILE A 47 3.44 -16.28 10.98
CA ILE A 47 2.86 -16.95 12.16
C ILE A 47 3.06 -16.10 13.43
N ALA A 48 4.23 -15.51 13.61
CA ALA A 48 4.49 -14.63 14.75
C ALA A 48 3.57 -13.39 14.71
N LEU A 49 3.40 -12.79 13.54
CA LEU A 49 2.48 -11.65 13.35
C LEU A 49 1.03 -12.06 13.58
N HIS A 50 0.59 -13.21 13.04
CA HIS A 50 -0.74 -13.76 13.34
C HIS A 50 -0.98 -13.83 14.84
N ASN A 51 -0.08 -14.46 15.60
CA ASN A 51 -0.21 -14.60 17.05
C ASN A 51 -0.24 -13.26 17.81
N ILE A 52 0.38 -12.20 17.26
CA ILE A 52 0.37 -10.86 17.86
C ILE A 52 -0.97 -10.15 17.61
N ILE A 53 -1.54 -10.32 16.40
CA ILE A 53 -2.72 -9.55 15.98
C ILE A 53 -4.03 -10.35 16.07
N ASP A 54 -3.97 -11.61 16.43
CA ASP A 54 -5.14 -12.46 16.65
C ASP A 54 -5.95 -12.02 17.89
N GLY A 55 -7.23 -12.43 17.93
CA GLY A 55 -8.10 -12.19 19.07
C GLY A 55 -8.46 -10.73 19.30
N HIS A 56 -8.51 -9.91 18.26
CA HIS A 56 -8.92 -8.50 18.36
C HIS A 56 -10.34 -8.33 18.92
N THR A 57 -10.60 -7.19 19.55
CA THR A 57 -11.93 -6.84 20.05
C THR A 57 -12.86 -6.52 18.88
N SER A 58 -13.87 -7.34 18.68
CA SER A 58 -14.90 -7.10 17.66
C SER A 58 -15.91 -6.06 18.11
N ILE A 59 -16.39 -5.26 17.18
CA ILE A 59 -17.51 -4.33 17.35
C ILE A 59 -18.73 -4.83 16.57
N THR A 60 -19.91 -4.29 16.84
CA THR A 60 -21.10 -4.59 16.05
C THR A 60 -21.08 -3.85 14.71
N TYR A 61 -21.81 -4.39 13.72
CA TYR A 61 -21.94 -3.76 12.40
C TYR A 61 -22.54 -2.34 12.48
N ALA A 62 -23.41 -2.09 13.45
CA ALA A 62 -23.97 -0.75 13.69
C ALA A 62 -22.90 0.22 14.27
N GLN A 63 -21.99 -0.27 15.10
CA GLN A 63 -20.92 0.55 15.68
C GLN A 63 -19.86 1.00 14.66
N LEU A 64 -19.78 0.36 13.47
CA LEU A 64 -18.89 0.81 12.39
C LEU A 64 -19.13 2.28 12.03
N TRP A 65 -20.38 2.75 12.02
CA TRP A 65 -20.70 4.14 11.71
C TRP A 65 -20.04 5.15 12.68
N SER A 66 -19.96 4.81 13.96
CA SER A 66 -19.28 5.64 14.95
C SER A 66 -17.77 5.46 14.94
N ALA A 67 -17.29 4.23 14.64
CA ALA A 67 -15.86 3.95 14.53
C ALA A 67 -15.21 4.78 13.42
N PHE A 68 -15.84 4.87 12.25
CA PHE A 68 -15.34 5.64 11.11
C PHE A 68 -15.14 7.14 11.42
N GLN A 69 -15.89 7.70 12.39
CA GLN A 69 -15.69 9.09 12.81
C GLN A 69 -14.32 9.33 13.48
N SER A 70 -13.66 8.27 13.96
CA SER A 70 -12.31 8.35 14.53
C SER A 70 -11.23 7.75 13.62
N THR A 71 -11.58 6.78 12.79
CA THR A 71 -10.61 6.06 11.95
C THR A 71 -10.45 6.68 10.56
N ASP A 72 -11.51 7.28 10.02
CA ASP A 72 -11.57 7.70 8.62
C ASP A 72 -12.12 9.14 8.45
N ALA A 73 -11.78 10.04 9.41
CA ALA A 73 -12.25 11.42 9.39
C ALA A 73 -11.26 12.40 8.75
N LYS A 74 -11.79 13.32 7.95
CA LYS A 74 -11.14 14.57 7.53
C LYS A 74 -11.60 15.74 8.41
N PRO A 75 -10.86 16.85 8.45
CA PRO A 75 -11.28 18.06 9.15
C PRO A 75 -12.70 18.50 8.76
N GLY A 76 -13.45 19.03 9.73
CA GLY A 76 -14.83 19.51 9.51
C GLY A 76 -15.87 18.40 9.48
N ASN A 77 -15.67 17.29 10.21
CA ASN A 77 -16.58 16.15 10.27
C ASN A 77 -16.84 15.48 8.90
N LYS A 78 -15.83 15.51 8.02
CA LYS A 78 -15.93 14.94 6.68
C LYS A 78 -15.40 13.53 6.63
N VAL A 79 -16.03 12.70 5.81
CA VAL A 79 -15.62 11.31 5.57
C VAL A 79 -14.37 11.28 4.70
N TRP A 80 -13.40 10.45 5.08
CA TRP A 80 -12.29 10.11 4.21
C TRP A 80 -12.68 8.91 3.34
N ASP A 81 -13.33 9.18 2.23
CA ASP A 81 -13.79 8.18 1.29
C ASP A 81 -12.74 7.97 0.17
N MET A 82 -12.12 6.80 0.14
CA MET A 82 -11.07 6.48 -0.84
C MET A 82 -11.60 6.30 -2.28
N TYR A 83 -12.93 6.22 -2.46
CA TYR A 83 -13.55 6.13 -3.79
C TYR A 83 -14.00 7.48 -4.36
N SER A 84 -13.94 8.55 -3.57
CA SER A 84 -14.20 9.92 -4.05
C SER A 84 -13.02 10.86 -3.85
N ASP A 85 -12.13 10.56 -2.91
CA ASP A 85 -11.01 11.44 -2.59
C ASP A 85 -9.94 11.49 -3.69
N ILE A 86 -9.29 12.65 -3.80
CA ILE A 86 -8.12 12.90 -4.65
C ILE A 86 -7.09 13.62 -3.79
N PRO A 87 -6.10 12.92 -3.20
CA PRO A 87 -5.18 13.50 -2.21
C PRO A 87 -4.43 14.75 -2.66
N SER A 88 -4.13 14.86 -3.96
CA SER A 88 -3.43 16.01 -4.54
C SER A 88 -4.34 16.97 -5.28
N GLY A 89 -5.66 16.82 -5.15
CA GLY A 89 -6.64 17.59 -5.93
C GLY A 89 -7.91 17.93 -5.16
N THR A 90 -8.92 18.32 -5.93
CA THR A 90 -10.27 18.55 -5.40
C THR A 90 -11.13 17.34 -5.65
N PRO A 91 -11.65 16.68 -4.61
CA PRO A 91 -12.57 15.56 -4.77
C PRO A 91 -13.86 16.04 -5.45
N PRO A 92 -14.52 15.20 -6.28
CA PRO A 92 -15.76 15.55 -6.96
C PRO A 92 -16.90 15.84 -5.98
N TYR A 93 -16.90 15.18 -4.83
CA TYR A 93 -17.84 15.39 -3.72
C TYR A 93 -17.21 14.92 -2.40
N VAL A 94 -17.80 15.31 -1.28
CA VAL A 94 -17.32 14.97 0.08
C VAL A 94 -18.51 14.75 0.99
N TYR A 95 -18.55 13.64 1.69
CA TYR A 95 -19.59 13.28 2.64
C TYR A 95 -19.35 13.85 4.03
N THR A 96 -20.44 13.99 4.79
CA THR A 96 -20.47 14.41 6.20
C THR A 96 -20.94 13.26 7.06
N PHE A 97 -20.19 12.94 8.13
CA PHE A 97 -20.60 11.89 9.06
C PHE A 97 -21.97 12.19 9.69
N GLY A 98 -22.79 11.15 9.81
CA GLY A 98 -24.10 11.21 10.41
C GLY A 98 -25.22 11.76 9.51
N THR A 99 -24.87 12.51 8.46
CA THR A 99 -25.83 13.12 7.53
C THR A 99 -25.98 12.30 6.24
N ASP A 100 -24.86 11.89 5.65
CA ASP A 100 -24.82 11.37 4.30
C ASP A 100 -24.65 9.83 4.27
N GLN A 101 -25.07 9.13 5.34
CA GLN A 101 -25.10 7.66 5.40
C GLN A 101 -26.15 7.11 4.43
N CYS A 102 -25.81 6.03 3.72
CA CYS A 102 -26.71 5.43 2.77
C CYS A 102 -27.98 4.85 3.38
N GLY A 103 -29.13 5.27 2.80
CA GLY A 103 -30.38 4.54 2.80
C GLY A 103 -30.73 3.99 1.42
N GLY A 104 -30.14 4.55 0.36
CA GLY A 104 -30.25 4.17 -1.05
C GLY A 104 -29.47 5.15 -1.90
N TYR A 105 -29.01 4.71 -3.07
CA TYR A 105 -28.24 5.52 -4.02
C TYR A 105 -28.59 5.16 -5.46
N ASN A 106 -28.46 6.13 -6.38
CA ASN A 106 -28.64 5.96 -7.82
C ASN A 106 -27.40 6.40 -8.61
N SER A 107 -26.56 7.22 -8.01
CA SER A 107 -25.35 7.78 -8.62
C SER A 107 -24.25 8.00 -7.60
N GLU A 108 -23.04 8.24 -8.10
CA GLU A 108 -21.93 8.72 -7.29
C GLU A 108 -22.30 10.07 -6.64
N GLY A 109 -21.88 10.26 -5.39
CA GLY A 109 -22.16 11.46 -4.63
C GLY A 109 -23.46 11.44 -3.82
N ASP A 110 -24.28 10.40 -3.92
CA ASP A 110 -25.56 10.32 -3.19
C ASP A 110 -25.35 10.07 -1.69
N CYS A 111 -24.52 9.09 -1.33
CA CYS A 111 -24.28 8.74 0.07
C CYS A 111 -23.08 7.79 0.23
N TYR A 112 -22.53 7.68 1.46
CA TYR A 112 -21.47 6.72 1.77
C TYR A 112 -22.00 5.48 2.49
N ASN A 113 -21.34 4.34 2.24
CA ASN A 113 -21.67 3.04 2.83
C ASN A 113 -20.41 2.44 3.52
N ARG A 114 -20.53 1.20 3.96
CA ARG A 114 -19.46 0.39 4.58
C ARG A 114 -18.93 -0.57 3.52
N GLU A 115 -17.76 -0.28 3.00
CA GLU A 115 -17.04 -1.11 2.04
C GLU A 115 -16.23 -2.18 2.75
N HIS A 116 -16.46 -3.44 2.39
CA HIS A 116 -15.54 -4.53 2.69
C HIS A 116 -14.52 -4.63 1.55
N SER A 117 -13.34 -4.04 1.70
CA SER A 117 -12.30 -4.08 0.67
C SER A 117 -11.90 -5.52 0.32
N PHE A 118 -11.89 -6.41 1.29
CA PHE A 118 -11.93 -7.86 1.09
C PHE A 118 -13.41 -8.28 1.19
N PRO A 119 -14.07 -8.65 0.07
CA PRO A 119 -15.53 -8.81 -0.01
C PRO A 119 -16.11 -9.73 1.04
N GLN A 120 -17.21 -9.31 1.66
CA GLN A 120 -17.87 -10.12 2.70
C GLN A 120 -18.35 -11.49 2.20
N SER A 121 -18.70 -11.62 0.94
CA SER A 121 -19.08 -12.89 0.32
C SER A 121 -17.90 -13.87 0.25
N TRP A 122 -16.67 -13.38 0.28
CA TRP A 122 -15.48 -14.21 0.19
C TRP A 122 -15.15 -14.95 1.50
N PHE A 123 -15.76 -14.54 2.61
CA PHE A 123 -15.69 -15.23 3.90
C PHE A 123 -17.09 -15.53 4.48
N ASN A 124 -18.11 -15.69 3.62
CA ASN A 124 -19.52 -15.99 3.97
C ASN A 124 -20.20 -14.98 4.89
N GLY A 125 -19.66 -13.76 5.05
CA GLY A 125 -20.14 -12.78 6.01
C GLY A 125 -19.89 -13.18 7.47
N ASP A 126 -18.98 -14.12 7.73
CA ASP A 126 -18.69 -14.62 9.06
C ASP A 126 -17.95 -13.60 9.94
N SER A 127 -18.17 -13.71 11.24
CA SER A 127 -17.43 -12.94 12.24
C SER A 127 -16.18 -13.73 12.68
N PRO A 128 -15.09 -13.04 13.09
CA PRO A 128 -14.99 -11.61 13.35
C PRO A 128 -14.72 -10.72 12.12
N MET A 129 -14.45 -11.29 10.92
CA MET A 129 -14.13 -10.59 9.70
C MET A 129 -15.16 -9.51 9.33
N TYR A 130 -16.46 -9.81 9.56
CA TYR A 130 -17.57 -8.95 9.17
C TYR A 130 -17.54 -7.53 9.75
N THR A 131 -16.78 -7.32 10.82
CA THR A 131 -16.66 -6.02 11.49
C THR A 131 -15.23 -5.58 11.76
N ASP A 132 -14.25 -6.23 11.13
CA ASP A 132 -12.84 -5.88 11.29
C ASP A 132 -12.50 -4.61 10.50
N LEU A 133 -12.15 -3.55 11.24
CA LEU A 133 -11.90 -2.22 10.68
C LEU A 133 -10.68 -2.18 9.73
N PHE A 134 -9.76 -3.15 9.77
CA PHE A 134 -8.59 -3.13 8.89
C PHE A 134 -8.88 -3.44 7.42
N HIS A 135 -10.08 -3.88 7.10
CA HIS A 135 -10.54 -4.01 5.71
C HIS A 135 -11.92 -3.38 5.46
N LEU A 136 -12.43 -2.62 6.43
CA LEU A 136 -13.71 -1.91 6.33
C LEU A 136 -13.48 -0.41 6.25
N TYR A 137 -14.09 0.23 5.25
CA TYR A 137 -13.94 1.65 4.98
C TYR A 137 -15.28 2.33 4.69
N PRO A 138 -15.46 3.60 5.07
CA PRO A 138 -16.58 4.38 4.59
C PRO A 138 -16.30 4.83 3.15
N THR A 139 -17.09 4.40 2.19
CA THR A 139 -16.92 4.74 0.78
C THR A 139 -18.24 5.09 0.12
N ASP A 140 -18.18 5.79 -1.01
CA ASP A 140 -19.32 6.02 -1.88
C ASP A 140 -20.09 4.73 -2.13
N GLY A 141 -21.42 4.75 -1.88
CA GLY A 141 -22.27 3.57 -1.98
C GLY A 141 -22.46 3.07 -3.42
N PHE A 142 -22.48 3.97 -4.40
CA PHE A 142 -22.62 3.61 -5.81
C PHE A 142 -21.32 3.01 -6.36
N VAL A 143 -20.15 3.61 -6.03
CA VAL A 143 -18.85 3.07 -6.43
C VAL A 143 -18.60 1.71 -5.78
N ASN A 144 -18.92 1.56 -4.49
CA ASN A 144 -18.92 0.27 -3.78
C ASN A 144 -19.77 -0.78 -4.51
N ASN A 145 -20.99 -0.42 -4.93
CA ASN A 145 -21.83 -1.32 -5.72
C ASN A 145 -21.25 -1.65 -7.11
N LYS A 146 -20.57 -0.68 -7.75
CA LYS A 146 -19.88 -0.94 -9.03
C LYS A 146 -18.70 -1.89 -8.85
N ARG A 147 -17.94 -1.74 -7.75
CA ARG A 147 -16.86 -2.63 -7.41
C ARG A 147 -17.38 -4.05 -7.12
N ASP A 148 -18.55 -4.19 -6.51
CA ASP A 148 -19.19 -5.47 -6.20
C ASP A 148 -18.19 -6.43 -5.49
N ASN A 149 -18.07 -7.65 -5.93
CA ASN A 149 -17.12 -8.66 -5.42
C ASN A 149 -15.92 -8.89 -6.36
N PHE A 150 -15.69 -7.98 -7.31
CA PHE A 150 -14.55 -8.12 -8.21
C PHE A 150 -13.23 -7.98 -7.44
N PRO A 151 -12.20 -8.77 -7.78
CA PRO A 151 -10.86 -8.59 -7.23
C PRO A 151 -10.31 -7.20 -7.53
N TYR A 152 -9.34 -6.77 -6.75
CA TYR A 152 -8.52 -5.64 -7.13
C TYR A 152 -7.47 -6.07 -8.17
N GLY A 153 -7.13 -5.17 -9.10
CA GLY A 153 -6.13 -5.41 -10.14
C GLY A 153 -5.96 -4.20 -11.02
N ASN A 154 -4.95 -4.21 -11.88
CA ASN A 154 -4.74 -3.12 -12.84
C ASN A 154 -5.66 -3.31 -14.05
N VAL A 155 -6.40 -2.27 -14.42
CA VAL A 155 -7.37 -2.30 -15.53
C VAL A 155 -6.69 -1.94 -16.85
N GLY A 156 -6.69 -2.88 -17.80
CA GLY A 156 -6.17 -2.64 -19.14
C GLY A 156 -7.16 -1.92 -20.07
N SER A 157 -8.46 -2.24 -19.93
CA SER A 157 -9.55 -1.61 -20.65
C SER A 157 -10.72 -1.38 -19.71
N ALA A 158 -11.02 -0.12 -19.44
CA ALA A 158 -12.10 0.25 -18.52
C ALA A 158 -13.47 0.18 -19.19
N ASP A 159 -14.38 -0.57 -18.57
CA ASP A 159 -15.79 -0.57 -18.91
C ASP A 159 -16.52 0.58 -18.21
N TRP A 160 -16.00 1.00 -17.05
CA TRP A 160 -16.51 2.10 -16.26
C TRP A 160 -15.37 2.80 -15.50
N THR A 161 -15.51 4.11 -15.33
CA THR A 161 -14.58 4.95 -14.56
C THR A 161 -15.35 5.86 -13.62
N SER A 162 -14.99 5.88 -12.35
CA SER A 162 -15.59 6.77 -11.35
C SER A 162 -15.13 8.22 -11.52
N GLN A 163 -15.80 9.13 -10.84
CA GLN A 163 -15.44 10.55 -10.90
C GLN A 163 -14.08 10.87 -10.27
N ASN A 164 -13.58 10.05 -9.35
CA ASN A 164 -12.21 10.22 -8.82
C ASN A 164 -11.15 9.54 -9.69
N GLY A 165 -11.53 8.72 -10.68
CA GLY A 165 -10.63 8.05 -11.60
C GLY A 165 -10.40 6.56 -11.31
N SER A 166 -11.06 5.98 -10.29
CA SER A 166 -11.08 4.52 -10.09
C SER A 166 -11.78 3.82 -11.25
N LYS A 167 -11.36 2.61 -11.60
CA LYS A 167 -11.80 1.93 -12.83
C LYS A 167 -12.35 0.54 -12.54
N LEU A 168 -13.31 0.11 -13.36
CA LEU A 168 -13.76 -1.27 -13.46
C LEU A 168 -13.57 -1.74 -14.90
N GLY A 169 -13.02 -2.92 -15.13
CA GLY A 169 -12.80 -3.44 -16.47
C GLY A 169 -11.92 -4.68 -16.51
N LEU A 170 -11.48 -5.06 -17.71
CA LEU A 170 -10.64 -6.23 -17.91
C LEU A 170 -9.26 -6.06 -17.27
N CYS A 171 -8.84 -7.09 -16.57
CA CYS A 171 -7.53 -7.16 -15.93
C CYS A 171 -6.38 -7.08 -16.95
N LEU A 172 -5.37 -6.27 -16.63
CA LEU A 172 -4.12 -6.21 -17.39
C LEU A 172 -3.07 -7.19 -16.84
N ASP A 173 -3.23 -7.61 -15.57
CA ASP A 173 -2.21 -8.37 -14.86
C ASP A 173 -2.11 -9.80 -15.42
N PRO A 174 -0.90 -10.32 -15.63
CA PRO A 174 -0.71 -11.70 -16.11
C PRO A 174 -1.28 -12.72 -15.13
N GLY A 175 -1.98 -13.71 -15.66
CA GLY A 175 -2.55 -14.81 -14.85
C GLY A 175 -4.02 -14.66 -14.53
N TYR A 176 -4.65 -13.55 -14.90
CA TYR A 176 -6.09 -13.34 -14.78
C TYR A 176 -6.64 -12.55 -15.98
N ASN A 177 -7.83 -12.91 -16.46
CA ASN A 177 -8.50 -12.30 -17.63
C ASN A 177 -9.96 -11.93 -17.33
N GLY A 178 -10.31 -11.90 -16.06
CA GLY A 178 -11.62 -11.44 -15.61
C GLY A 178 -11.67 -9.94 -15.39
N THR A 179 -12.81 -9.50 -14.89
CA THR A 179 -13.02 -8.11 -14.47
C THR A 179 -12.35 -7.87 -13.12
N VAL A 180 -11.69 -6.71 -12.99
CA VAL A 180 -11.07 -6.22 -11.75
C VAL A 180 -11.47 -4.78 -11.49
N PHE A 181 -11.35 -4.36 -10.23
CA PHE A 181 -11.50 -2.97 -9.84
C PHE A 181 -10.11 -2.38 -9.52
N GLU A 182 -9.80 -1.23 -10.10
CA GLU A 182 -8.56 -0.49 -9.89
C GLU A 182 -8.88 0.83 -9.18
N PRO A 183 -8.51 1.00 -7.89
CA PRO A 183 -8.58 2.30 -7.23
C PRO A 183 -7.53 3.23 -7.83
N ILE A 184 -7.65 4.54 -7.55
CA ILE A 184 -6.58 5.48 -7.93
C ILE A 184 -5.25 5.12 -7.25
N ASP A 185 -4.13 5.47 -7.88
CA ASP A 185 -2.80 5.06 -7.43
C ASP A 185 -2.49 5.41 -5.96
N ALA A 186 -3.01 6.53 -5.49
CA ALA A 186 -2.80 7.02 -4.12
C ALA A 186 -3.50 6.19 -3.01
N TYR A 187 -4.25 5.15 -3.36
CA TYR A 187 -4.93 4.25 -2.43
C TYR A 187 -4.68 2.76 -2.71
N LYS A 188 -3.84 2.46 -3.71
CA LYS A 188 -3.48 1.09 -4.05
C LYS A 188 -2.79 0.38 -2.88
N GLY A 189 -1.85 1.05 -2.25
CA GLY A 189 -1.14 0.53 -1.08
C GLY A 189 -2.04 0.32 0.13
N ASP A 190 -2.99 1.25 0.40
CA ASP A 190 -3.97 1.10 1.48
C ASP A 190 -4.75 -0.23 1.37
N PHE A 191 -5.24 -0.54 0.16
CA PHE A 191 -5.99 -1.78 -0.09
C PHE A 191 -5.09 -3.01 -0.09
N ALA A 192 -3.88 -2.93 -0.63
CA ALA A 192 -2.92 -4.03 -0.61
C ALA A 192 -2.56 -4.43 0.83
N ARG A 193 -2.27 -3.46 1.70
CA ARG A 193 -1.97 -3.71 3.12
C ARG A 193 -3.17 -4.26 3.89
N SER A 194 -4.40 -3.97 3.45
CA SER A 194 -5.60 -4.61 3.98
C SER A 194 -5.68 -6.09 3.60
N TYR A 195 -5.31 -6.45 2.38
CA TYR A 195 -5.27 -7.85 1.93
C TYR A 195 -4.20 -8.65 2.67
N PHE A 196 -2.99 -8.11 2.82
CA PHE A 196 -1.94 -8.77 3.61
C PHE A 196 -2.33 -8.93 5.08
N TYR A 197 -3.03 -7.94 5.64
CA TYR A 197 -3.59 -8.06 6.98
C TYR A 197 -4.58 -9.23 7.06
N MET A 198 -5.54 -9.33 6.14
CA MET A 198 -6.51 -10.44 6.10
C MET A 198 -5.81 -11.80 6.01
N MET A 199 -4.82 -11.93 5.12
CA MET A 199 -4.04 -13.16 4.97
C MET A 199 -3.26 -13.55 6.23
N THR A 200 -2.90 -12.58 7.05
CA THR A 200 -2.14 -12.81 8.29
C THR A 200 -3.04 -12.98 9.50
N ARG A 201 -4.00 -12.06 9.69
CA ARG A 201 -4.92 -12.10 10.85
C ARG A 201 -5.74 -13.39 10.88
N TYR A 202 -6.17 -13.85 9.73
CA TYR A 202 -7.01 -15.05 9.59
C TYR A 202 -6.23 -16.26 9.09
N TYR A 203 -4.91 -16.28 9.31
CA TYR A 203 -4.07 -17.42 8.95
C TYR A 203 -4.57 -18.70 9.65
N GLY A 204 -4.82 -19.75 8.85
CA GLY A 204 -5.39 -21.00 9.33
C GLY A 204 -6.93 -21.05 9.38
N GLU A 205 -7.62 -19.91 9.27
CA GLU A 205 -9.09 -19.82 9.31
C GLU A 205 -9.74 -19.81 7.91
N MET A 206 -8.95 -19.62 6.84
CA MET A 206 -9.44 -19.41 5.47
C MET A 206 -9.91 -20.68 4.76
N SER A 207 -9.88 -21.83 5.42
CA SER A 207 -10.37 -23.09 4.84
C SER A 207 -11.89 -22.99 4.62
N GLY A 208 -12.32 -23.16 3.35
CA GLY A 208 -13.73 -23.05 2.98
C GLY A 208 -14.20 -21.64 2.65
N TRP A 209 -13.34 -20.63 2.65
CA TRP A 209 -13.67 -19.33 2.11
C TRP A 209 -13.88 -19.41 0.59
N PRO A 210 -15.04 -18.94 0.07
CA PRO A 210 -15.32 -18.95 -1.37
C PRO A 210 -14.59 -17.81 -2.12
N ALA A 211 -13.52 -17.28 -1.55
CA ALA A 211 -12.72 -16.19 -2.13
C ALA A 211 -11.99 -16.67 -3.40
N PRO A 212 -12.26 -16.08 -4.58
CA PRO A 212 -11.66 -16.54 -5.84
C PRO A 212 -10.15 -16.24 -5.92
N VAL A 213 -9.66 -15.36 -5.07
CA VAL A 213 -8.25 -14.96 -5.01
C VAL A 213 -7.48 -15.64 -3.88
N VAL A 214 -8.10 -16.56 -3.15
CA VAL A 214 -7.45 -17.29 -2.04
C VAL A 214 -7.35 -18.78 -2.38
N GLN A 215 -6.17 -19.33 -2.24
CA GLN A 215 -5.90 -20.75 -2.37
C GLN A 215 -4.88 -21.20 -1.33
N ASN A 216 -5.12 -22.33 -0.68
CA ASN A 216 -4.22 -22.88 0.33
C ASN A 216 -3.91 -21.92 1.50
N GLY A 217 -4.85 -21.03 1.84
CA GLY A 217 -4.68 -20.06 2.94
C GLY A 217 -3.81 -18.86 2.61
N ASP A 218 -3.64 -18.55 1.31
CA ASP A 218 -2.93 -17.35 0.84
C ASP A 218 -3.52 -16.83 -0.47
N LEU A 219 -3.11 -15.63 -0.88
CA LEU A 219 -3.49 -15.08 -2.19
C LEU A 219 -2.90 -15.97 -3.31
N ILE A 220 -3.68 -16.15 -4.37
CA ILE A 220 -3.18 -16.80 -5.59
C ILE A 220 -2.08 -15.94 -6.26
N PRO A 221 -1.19 -16.55 -7.09
CA PRO A 221 0.04 -15.87 -7.53
C PRO A 221 -0.15 -14.52 -8.21
N TRP A 222 -1.15 -14.36 -9.08
CA TRP A 222 -1.35 -13.08 -9.78
C TRP A 222 -1.82 -11.97 -8.84
N GLU A 223 -2.78 -12.26 -7.93
CA GLU A 223 -3.27 -11.29 -6.94
C GLU A 223 -2.17 -10.91 -5.95
N MET A 224 -1.37 -11.90 -5.53
CA MET A 224 -0.20 -11.65 -4.70
C MET A 224 0.78 -10.70 -5.37
N ALA A 225 1.06 -10.88 -6.65
CA ALA A 225 1.97 -10.02 -7.41
C ALA A 225 1.44 -8.58 -7.49
N VAL A 226 0.14 -8.42 -7.76
CA VAL A 226 -0.52 -7.10 -7.79
C VAL A 226 -0.44 -6.43 -6.42
N MET A 227 -0.80 -7.13 -5.35
CA MET A 227 -0.79 -6.55 -4.00
C MET A 227 0.62 -6.15 -3.54
N VAL A 228 1.64 -6.95 -3.83
CA VAL A 228 3.04 -6.57 -3.54
C VAL A 228 3.45 -5.35 -4.35
N GLN A 229 3.14 -5.32 -5.64
CA GLN A 229 3.40 -4.16 -6.48
C GLN A 229 2.73 -2.89 -5.94
N TRP A 230 1.47 -2.96 -5.54
CA TRP A 230 0.74 -1.82 -5.01
C TRP A 230 1.28 -1.34 -3.67
N ASN A 231 1.70 -2.26 -2.79
CA ASN A 231 2.38 -1.88 -1.55
C ASN A 231 3.65 -1.07 -1.78
N ASP A 232 4.38 -1.39 -2.87
CA ASP A 232 5.62 -0.68 -3.21
C ASP A 232 5.38 0.67 -3.90
N LEU A 233 4.35 0.75 -4.75
CA LEU A 233 4.02 1.94 -5.53
C LEU A 233 3.38 3.04 -4.67
N ASP A 234 2.62 2.64 -3.66
CA ASP A 234 1.92 3.54 -2.76
C ASP A 234 2.38 3.31 -1.31
N PRO A 235 3.48 3.97 -0.89
CA PRO A 235 4.02 3.85 0.46
C PRO A 235 3.04 4.32 1.53
N VAL A 236 3.22 3.80 2.75
CA VAL A 236 2.37 4.15 3.90
C VAL A 236 2.25 5.65 4.09
N SER A 237 1.04 6.13 4.04
CA SER A 237 0.68 7.53 4.19
C SER A 237 0.50 7.93 5.68
N PRO A 238 0.56 9.25 5.99
CA PRO A 238 0.15 9.75 7.31
C PRO A 238 -1.28 9.37 7.70
N LYS A 239 -2.20 9.26 6.72
CA LYS A 239 -3.57 8.81 6.92
C LYS A 239 -3.61 7.37 7.44
N GLU A 240 -2.90 6.46 6.79
CA GLU A 240 -2.86 5.05 7.21
C GLU A 240 -2.26 4.88 8.60
N SER A 241 -1.15 5.59 8.88
CA SER A 241 -0.52 5.58 10.21
C SER A 241 -1.47 6.08 11.30
N ALA A 242 -2.19 7.17 11.05
CA ALA A 242 -3.19 7.70 11.98
C ALA A 242 -4.37 6.72 12.14
N ARG A 243 -4.84 6.12 11.04
CA ARG A 243 -5.90 5.12 11.04
C ARG A 243 -5.51 3.88 11.83
N ASN A 244 -4.29 3.35 11.65
CA ASN A 244 -3.78 2.19 12.38
C ASN A 244 -3.83 2.42 13.91
N ASN A 245 -3.50 3.64 14.37
CA ASN A 245 -3.59 4.02 15.76
C ASN A 245 -5.05 4.12 16.26
N ALA A 246 -5.93 4.70 15.46
CA ALA A 246 -7.34 4.85 15.82
C ALA A 246 -8.05 3.48 15.86
N VAL A 247 -7.74 2.58 14.94
CA VAL A 247 -8.24 1.20 14.97
C VAL A 247 -7.68 0.44 16.17
N TYR A 248 -6.40 0.62 16.51
CA TYR A 248 -5.81 0.03 17.72
C TYR A 248 -6.54 0.44 19.00
N ALA A 249 -6.96 1.68 19.10
CA ALA A 249 -7.73 2.15 20.26
C ALA A 249 -9.11 1.47 20.40
N ILE A 250 -9.64 0.90 19.31
CA ILE A 250 -10.95 0.21 19.27
C ILE A 250 -10.78 -1.31 19.37
N GLN A 251 -9.92 -1.87 18.51
CA GLN A 251 -9.79 -3.32 18.32
C GLN A 251 -8.64 -3.96 19.12
N HIS A 252 -7.71 -3.16 19.63
CA HIS A 252 -6.51 -3.57 20.37
C HIS A 252 -5.51 -4.40 19.59
N ASN A 253 -5.62 -4.42 18.25
CA ASN A 253 -4.62 -4.95 17.35
C ASN A 253 -4.22 -3.90 16.30
N ARG A 254 -3.16 -4.17 15.54
CA ARG A 254 -2.60 -3.27 14.53
C ARG A 254 -2.46 -3.99 13.21
N ASN A 255 -2.49 -3.27 12.11
CA ASN A 255 -2.03 -3.80 10.84
C ASN A 255 -0.50 -3.69 10.79
N PRO A 256 0.23 -4.83 10.84
CA PRO A 256 1.70 -4.81 10.87
C PRO A 256 2.32 -4.26 9.58
N TYR A 257 1.62 -4.33 8.46
CA TYR A 257 2.11 -3.85 7.16
C TYR A 257 1.97 -2.35 6.97
N ILE A 258 1.25 -1.67 7.87
CA ILE A 258 1.27 -0.21 8.00
C ILE A 258 2.43 0.22 8.91
N ASP A 259 2.72 -0.52 9.99
CA ASP A 259 3.82 -0.20 10.90
C ASP A 259 5.20 -0.58 10.30
N ARG A 260 5.26 -1.66 9.54
CA ARG A 260 6.46 -2.28 8.99
C ARG A 260 6.19 -2.82 7.56
N PRO A 261 6.02 -1.92 6.57
CA PRO A 261 5.65 -2.33 5.20
C PRO A 261 6.67 -3.26 4.54
N GLU A 262 7.92 -3.21 4.95
CA GLU A 262 8.97 -4.13 4.49
C GLU A 262 8.70 -5.60 4.83
N TRP A 263 7.86 -5.88 5.80
CA TRP A 263 7.48 -7.26 6.14
C TRP A 263 6.62 -7.94 5.08
N VAL A 264 6.00 -7.18 4.17
CA VAL A 264 5.36 -7.74 2.97
C VAL A 264 6.39 -8.53 2.18
N HIS A 265 7.52 -7.93 1.85
CA HIS A 265 8.60 -8.62 1.15
C HIS A 265 9.26 -9.71 1.99
N ALA A 266 9.45 -9.50 3.28
CA ALA A 266 10.02 -10.49 4.17
C ALA A 266 9.19 -11.78 4.23
N ILE A 267 7.88 -11.72 3.99
CA ILE A 267 6.98 -12.89 3.98
C ILE A 267 6.78 -13.44 2.57
N TRP A 268 6.43 -12.59 1.61
CA TRP A 268 5.97 -13.02 0.28
C TRP A 268 6.96 -12.74 -0.86
N GLY A 269 8.04 -11.98 -0.61
CA GLY A 269 9.02 -11.65 -1.65
C GLY A 269 9.65 -12.87 -2.32
N ALA A 270 9.92 -13.93 -1.55
CA ALA A 270 10.47 -15.18 -2.08
C ALA A 270 9.46 -15.98 -2.92
N ILE A 271 8.15 -15.82 -2.67
CA ILE A 271 7.08 -16.54 -3.40
C ILE A 271 6.94 -16.00 -4.83
N LEU A 272 7.25 -14.72 -5.03
CA LEU A 272 7.21 -14.08 -6.35
C LEU A 272 8.38 -14.45 -7.26
N GLY A 273 9.21 -15.40 -6.84
CA GLY A 273 10.29 -15.96 -7.67
C GLY A 273 11.44 -14.99 -7.95
N VAL A 274 11.53 -13.88 -7.21
CA VAL A 274 12.72 -13.04 -7.16
C VAL A 274 13.47 -13.42 -5.89
N PRO A 275 14.42 -14.37 -5.92
CA PRO A 275 15.27 -14.61 -4.78
C PRO A 275 16.02 -13.30 -4.52
N GLU A 276 15.87 -12.74 -3.33
CA GLU A 276 16.78 -11.72 -2.86
C GLU A 276 18.18 -12.34 -2.84
N ASN A 277 18.93 -12.02 -3.89
CA ASN A 277 20.36 -12.31 -4.09
C ASN A 277 20.91 -13.62 -3.49
N ALA A 278 20.72 -14.73 -4.20
CA ALA A 278 21.61 -15.92 -4.03
C ALA A 278 22.93 -15.75 -4.84
N GLY A 279 23.16 -14.58 -5.43
CA GLY A 279 24.32 -14.24 -6.23
C GLY A 279 25.10 -13.06 -5.63
N PRO A 280 26.23 -12.67 -6.26
CA PRO A 280 27.02 -11.54 -5.83
C PRO A 280 26.17 -10.25 -5.81
N GLU A 281 26.43 -9.38 -4.83
CA GLU A 281 25.77 -8.10 -4.70
C GLU A 281 25.70 -7.37 -6.05
N MET A 282 24.50 -6.99 -6.45
CA MET A 282 24.23 -6.18 -7.64
C MET A 282 23.50 -4.91 -7.19
N SER A 283 24.02 -3.77 -7.61
CA SER A 283 23.35 -2.49 -7.50
C SER A 283 23.00 -1.98 -8.90
N LEU A 284 21.75 -1.61 -9.11
CA LEU A 284 21.27 -1.09 -10.39
C LEU A 284 20.60 0.27 -10.15
N GLN A 285 21.02 1.25 -10.95
CA GLN A 285 20.42 2.58 -10.99
C GLN A 285 20.00 2.90 -12.43
N SER A 286 18.78 3.41 -12.60
CA SER A 286 18.28 3.89 -13.88
C SER A 286 18.39 5.42 -13.96
N ASN A 287 18.64 5.94 -15.15
CA ASN A 287 18.54 7.36 -15.46
C ASN A 287 18.06 7.53 -16.92
N ALA A 288 17.73 8.74 -17.33
CA ALA A 288 17.16 9.05 -18.65
C ALA A 288 17.98 8.51 -19.87
N SER A 289 19.17 7.99 -19.65
CA SER A 289 20.07 7.53 -20.74
C SER A 289 20.34 6.04 -20.70
N GLY A 290 20.06 5.35 -19.58
CA GLY A 290 20.38 3.92 -19.49
C GLY A 290 20.46 3.39 -18.03
N LEU A 291 21.01 2.20 -17.93
CA LEU A 291 21.17 1.45 -16.69
C LEU A 291 22.65 1.44 -16.26
N HIS A 292 22.87 1.82 -15.02
CA HIS A 292 24.15 1.65 -14.33
C HIS A 292 24.08 0.40 -13.46
N VAL A 293 24.87 -0.60 -13.80
CA VAL A 293 24.94 -1.87 -13.06
C VAL A 293 26.29 -1.95 -12.38
N GLU A 294 26.30 -2.09 -11.07
CA GLU A 294 27.52 -2.32 -10.27
C GLU A 294 27.42 -3.69 -9.61
N ARG A 295 28.51 -4.47 -9.67
CA ARG A 295 28.59 -5.83 -9.15
C ARG A 295 29.82 -6.01 -8.29
N GLY A 296 29.64 -6.67 -7.14
CA GLY A 296 30.72 -7.03 -6.21
C GLY A 296 31.58 -8.24 -6.65
N THR A 297 31.46 -8.70 -7.92
CA THR A 297 32.15 -9.89 -8.41
C THR A 297 33.20 -9.56 -9.48
N ALA A 298 34.20 -10.43 -9.65
CA ALA A 298 35.22 -10.33 -10.69
C ALA A 298 34.78 -10.96 -12.03
N ALA A 299 33.73 -11.75 -12.07
CA ALA A 299 33.29 -12.44 -13.29
C ALA A 299 32.40 -11.55 -14.18
N ALA A 300 32.65 -11.59 -15.48
CA ALA A 300 31.72 -11.04 -16.47
C ALA A 300 30.42 -11.85 -16.50
N GLY A 301 29.33 -11.22 -16.94
CA GLY A 301 28.02 -11.85 -17.02
C GLY A 301 27.17 -11.33 -18.17
N THR A 302 25.92 -11.76 -18.21
CA THR A 302 24.92 -11.25 -19.16
C THR A 302 23.78 -10.63 -18.38
N LEU A 303 23.45 -9.38 -18.68
CA LEU A 303 22.27 -8.69 -18.19
C LEU A 303 21.10 -8.99 -19.11
N PHE A 304 20.00 -9.38 -18.52
CA PHE A 304 18.68 -9.44 -19.14
C PHE A 304 17.78 -8.39 -18.47
N VAL A 305 16.96 -7.71 -19.25
CA VAL A 305 15.89 -6.84 -18.72
C VAL A 305 14.58 -7.36 -19.25
N TYR A 306 13.64 -7.55 -18.33
CA TYR A 306 12.30 -8.03 -18.62
C TYR A 306 11.26 -6.99 -18.23
N ASP A 307 10.18 -6.93 -18.98
CA ASP A 307 8.96 -6.28 -18.50
C ASP A 307 8.19 -7.18 -17.51
N MET A 308 7.14 -6.65 -16.93
CA MET A 308 6.32 -7.39 -15.95
C MET A 308 5.54 -8.56 -16.56
N ALA A 309 5.44 -8.66 -17.90
CA ALA A 309 4.90 -9.81 -18.62
C ALA A 309 5.96 -10.90 -18.90
N GLY A 310 7.19 -10.73 -18.41
CA GLY A 310 8.30 -11.65 -18.62
C GLY A 310 8.93 -11.58 -20.02
N ARG A 311 8.59 -10.57 -20.83
CA ARG A 311 9.19 -10.39 -22.15
C ARG A 311 10.57 -9.78 -22.00
N THR A 312 11.58 -10.38 -22.63
CA THR A 312 12.94 -9.83 -22.66
C THR A 312 12.97 -8.57 -23.54
N LEU A 313 13.31 -7.44 -22.94
CA LEU A 313 13.46 -6.15 -23.61
C LEU A 313 14.90 -5.85 -23.97
N LEU A 314 15.85 -6.37 -23.19
CA LEU A 314 17.28 -6.16 -23.39
C LEU A 314 18.04 -7.43 -23.02
N THR A 315 19.07 -7.75 -23.81
CA THR A 315 20.13 -8.69 -23.44
C THR A 315 21.47 -8.04 -23.76
N SER A 316 22.33 -7.90 -22.75
CA SER A 316 23.62 -7.24 -22.91
C SER A 316 24.72 -7.93 -22.09
N PRO A 317 25.91 -8.18 -22.67
CA PRO A 317 27.05 -8.59 -21.87
C PRO A 317 27.46 -7.44 -20.95
N ILE A 318 27.84 -7.78 -19.72
CA ILE A 318 28.37 -6.84 -18.74
C ILE A 318 29.71 -7.32 -18.17
N SER A 319 30.56 -6.36 -17.90
CA SER A 319 31.87 -6.62 -17.30
C SER A 319 31.75 -6.83 -15.78
N SER A 320 32.85 -7.25 -15.15
CA SER A 320 33.02 -7.13 -13.72
C SER A 320 33.00 -5.67 -13.27
N GLY A 321 32.54 -5.41 -12.04
CA GLY A 321 32.46 -4.07 -11.49
C GLY A 321 31.31 -3.26 -12.09
N ARG A 322 31.62 -2.09 -12.64
CA ARG A 322 30.61 -1.15 -13.18
C ARG A 322 30.43 -1.32 -14.68
N SER A 323 29.17 -1.39 -15.11
CA SER A 323 28.75 -1.38 -16.51
C SER A 323 27.68 -0.33 -16.72
N TYR A 324 27.74 0.34 -17.87
CA TYR A 324 26.68 1.24 -18.33
C TYR A 324 26.07 0.67 -19.60
N ILE A 325 24.75 0.53 -19.61
CA ILE A 325 23.99 -0.07 -20.72
C ILE A 325 22.92 0.92 -21.17
N ALA A 326 22.98 1.34 -22.42
CA ALA A 326 21.90 2.15 -23.00
C ALA A 326 20.59 1.35 -22.98
N PHE A 327 19.56 1.93 -22.40
CA PHE A 327 18.24 1.35 -22.30
C PHE A 327 17.20 2.46 -22.44
N SER A 328 16.08 2.15 -23.04
CA SER A 328 14.92 3.04 -23.16
C SER A 328 13.67 2.19 -23.22
N ALA A 329 12.70 2.53 -22.39
CA ALA A 329 11.41 1.88 -22.30
C ALA A 329 10.36 2.91 -21.82
N PRO A 330 9.05 2.64 -21.92
CA PRO A 330 8.04 3.44 -21.23
C PRO A 330 8.26 3.48 -19.72
N ASP A 331 7.76 4.51 -19.06
CA ASP A 331 7.76 4.56 -17.59
C ASP A 331 7.06 3.31 -17.03
N GLY A 332 7.71 2.64 -16.11
CA GLY A 332 7.18 1.37 -15.59
C GLY A 332 8.17 0.62 -14.70
N ILE A 333 7.73 -0.56 -14.25
CA ILE A 333 8.53 -1.48 -13.45
C ILE A 333 9.11 -2.56 -14.34
N TYR A 334 10.40 -2.86 -14.11
CA TYR A 334 11.17 -3.83 -14.87
C TYR A 334 11.99 -4.72 -13.96
N LEU A 335 12.35 -5.90 -14.45
CA LEU A 335 13.29 -6.80 -13.81
C LEU A 335 14.61 -6.81 -14.56
N ALA A 336 15.70 -6.60 -13.86
CA ALA A 336 17.05 -6.81 -14.34
C ALA A 336 17.61 -8.10 -13.74
N GLU A 337 18.05 -9.02 -14.59
CA GLU A 337 18.67 -10.27 -14.19
C GLU A 337 20.09 -10.33 -14.73
N VAL A 338 21.05 -10.66 -13.88
CA VAL A 338 22.41 -10.94 -14.30
C VAL A 338 22.74 -12.39 -14.05
N ILE A 339 23.14 -13.10 -15.10
CA ILE A 339 23.66 -14.47 -15.04
C ILE A 339 25.18 -14.43 -15.27
N SER A 340 25.93 -15.03 -14.37
CA SER A 340 27.39 -15.13 -14.46
C SER A 340 27.87 -16.46 -13.89
N PRO A 341 29.15 -16.85 -14.06
CA PRO A 341 29.72 -18.03 -13.42
C PRO A 341 29.61 -18.04 -11.89
N ASP A 342 29.53 -16.85 -11.27
CA ASP A 342 29.43 -16.68 -9.79
C ASP A 342 27.99 -16.79 -9.28
N GLY A 343 27.01 -16.99 -10.17
CA GLY A 343 25.60 -17.15 -9.86
C GLY A 343 24.68 -16.17 -10.57
N ARG A 344 23.45 -16.10 -10.08
CA ARG A 344 22.36 -15.29 -10.61
C ARG A 344 22.00 -14.20 -9.62
N SER A 345 21.89 -12.97 -10.11
CA SER A 345 21.41 -11.82 -9.34
C SER A 345 20.23 -11.19 -10.05
N VAL A 346 19.19 -10.83 -9.30
CA VAL A 346 17.99 -10.21 -9.86
C VAL A 346 17.65 -8.97 -9.05
N GLN A 347 17.30 -7.90 -9.73
CA GLN A 347 16.86 -6.65 -9.10
C GLN A 347 15.71 -6.03 -9.90
N ARG A 348 14.68 -5.61 -9.20
CA ARG A 348 13.61 -4.79 -9.76
C ARG A 348 14.03 -3.33 -9.79
N PHE A 349 13.61 -2.59 -10.80
CA PHE A 349 13.85 -1.16 -10.92
C PHE A 349 12.67 -0.47 -11.61
N VAL A 350 12.57 0.84 -11.38
CA VAL A 350 11.61 1.72 -12.05
C VAL A 350 12.37 2.47 -13.15
N TRP A 351 11.75 2.54 -14.31
CA TRP A 351 12.27 3.32 -15.43
C TRP A 351 11.43 4.56 -15.64
#